data_670c637ca4a941c1df72f4046e6548ee
#
_entry.id   670c637ca4a941c1df72f4046e6548ee
#
_cell.length_a   1.000
_cell.length_b   1.000
_cell.length_c   1.000
_cell.angle_alpha   90.00
_cell.angle_beta   90.00
_cell.angle_gamma   90.00
#
_symmetry.space_group_name_H-M   'P 1'
#
loop_
_entity.id
_entity.type
_entity.pdbx_description
1 polymer ?
#
loop_
_entity_poly.entity_id
_entity_poly.type
_entity_poly.pdbx_seq_one_letter_code
_entity_poly.pdbx_strand_id
1 'polypeptide(L)'
;MPIAEEQKQVYDYDSLCLYIMSGFAVLLCDGAGFGIAIGIQGFAHRSVDEPSTHINLRASREGFIEVVRTNVAMVRRRMKSPTLKTIMMTVGERSKTDVSVCYLTDKADMNIVNAVTDKLKNIPLNTIAGGEYLQSFLEDDDSVLFSQIYTTERPDVFVSKLYEGRVGIIVDGTPFALVLPCLFAENFVTMDDYTHKPYFSAFLRIIRFIAFIAGAVLPGLYVALCNFHPEMFRSALLLNIYSSEQTAAYPVFGECLIMYILYEIMREAGLRLPQSIGHAVSIVG
;
A
#
# COMPACT_ATOMS: atom_id res chain seq x y z
N MET A 1 21.18 -13.69 -26.47
CA MET A 1 19.80 -13.75 -27.00
C MET A 1 18.90 -14.08 -25.84
N PRO A 2 17.95 -13.26 -25.46
CA PRO A 2 16.93 -13.68 -24.50
C PRO A 2 16.11 -14.78 -25.18
N ILE A 3 16.11 -15.96 -24.60
CA ILE A 3 15.24 -17.06 -24.99
C ILE A 3 13.83 -16.60 -24.67
N ALA A 4 12.94 -16.63 -25.65
CA ALA A 4 11.55 -16.24 -25.47
C ALA A 4 10.91 -17.09 -24.36
N GLU A 5 10.71 -16.48 -23.19
CA GLU A 5 10.25 -17.20 -22.00
C GLU A 5 8.75 -17.53 -22.04
N GLU A 6 8.00 -16.91 -22.94
CA GLU A 6 6.55 -17.12 -23.01
C GLU A 6 6.11 -17.30 -24.46
N GLN A 7 5.63 -18.48 -24.78
CA GLN A 7 5.01 -18.81 -26.07
C GLN A 7 3.56 -19.19 -25.82
N LYS A 8 2.63 -18.54 -26.53
CA LYS A 8 1.19 -18.86 -26.47
C LYS A 8 0.65 -19.06 -27.89
N GLN A 9 -0.21 -20.03 -28.03
CA GLN A 9 -0.94 -20.23 -29.28
C GLN A 9 -2.16 -19.30 -29.31
N VAL A 10 -2.39 -18.67 -30.45
CA VAL A 10 -3.45 -17.69 -30.68
C VAL A 10 -4.31 -18.22 -31.82
N TYR A 11 -5.62 -18.35 -31.56
CA TYR A 11 -6.56 -18.95 -32.50
C TYR A 11 -7.57 -17.96 -33.07
N ASP A 12 -7.75 -16.83 -32.40
CA ASP A 12 -8.75 -15.81 -32.73
C ASP A 12 -8.12 -14.43 -32.96
N TYR A 13 -8.82 -13.60 -33.72
CA TYR A 13 -8.36 -12.29 -34.13
C TYR A 13 -8.25 -11.32 -32.95
N ASP A 14 -9.17 -11.39 -31.98
CA ASP A 14 -9.17 -10.51 -30.80
C ASP A 14 -7.96 -10.77 -29.93
N SER A 15 -7.63 -12.04 -29.66
CA SER A 15 -6.40 -12.42 -28.95
C SER A 15 -5.15 -12.01 -29.71
N LEU A 16 -5.15 -12.15 -31.05
CA LEU A 16 -4.05 -11.70 -31.90
C LEU A 16 -3.78 -10.19 -31.68
N CYS A 17 -4.81 -9.37 -31.81
CA CYS A 17 -4.71 -7.94 -31.63
C CYS A 17 -4.24 -7.60 -30.20
N LEU A 18 -4.79 -8.27 -29.17
CA LEU A 18 -4.40 -8.07 -27.80
C LEU A 18 -2.90 -8.34 -27.59
N TYR A 19 -2.37 -9.46 -28.09
CA TYR A 19 -0.95 -9.78 -27.94
C TYR A 19 -0.05 -8.79 -28.69
N ILE A 20 -0.40 -8.39 -29.91
CA ILE A 20 0.36 -7.39 -30.67
C ILE A 20 0.39 -6.05 -29.91
N MET A 21 -0.76 -5.58 -29.42
CA MET A 21 -0.87 -4.33 -28.65
C MET A 21 -0.15 -4.41 -27.29
N SER A 22 0.01 -5.63 -26.76
CA SER A 22 0.77 -5.90 -25.54
C SER A 22 2.27 -6.07 -25.77
N GLY A 23 2.78 -5.85 -27.00
CA GLY A 23 4.21 -5.91 -27.33
C GLY A 23 4.77 -7.31 -27.54
N PHE A 24 3.92 -8.29 -27.86
CA PHE A 24 4.38 -9.61 -28.31
C PHE A 24 4.66 -9.60 -29.82
N ALA A 25 5.67 -10.34 -30.24
CA ALA A 25 5.78 -10.71 -31.63
C ALA A 25 4.85 -11.89 -31.92
N VAL A 26 4.05 -11.80 -32.98
CA VAL A 26 3.19 -12.91 -33.37
C VAL A 26 3.66 -13.46 -34.71
N LEU A 27 3.97 -14.76 -34.71
CA LEU A 27 4.33 -15.51 -35.91
C LEU A 27 3.07 -16.15 -36.49
N LEU A 28 2.73 -15.78 -37.70
CA LEU A 28 1.66 -16.38 -38.47
C LEU A 28 2.27 -17.20 -39.65
N CYS A 29 1.87 -18.43 -39.78
CA CYS A 29 2.30 -19.30 -40.86
C CYS A 29 1.11 -19.62 -41.78
N ASP A 30 1.31 -19.49 -43.08
CA ASP A 30 0.29 -19.86 -44.04
C ASP A 30 -0.02 -21.37 -43.96
N GLY A 31 -1.30 -21.70 -43.94
CA GLY A 31 -1.78 -23.09 -43.78
C GLY A 31 -1.85 -23.56 -42.30
N ALA A 32 -1.41 -22.79 -41.31
CA ALA A 32 -1.61 -23.08 -39.90
C ALA A 32 -2.88 -22.40 -39.39
N GLY A 33 -3.74 -23.14 -38.71
CA GLY A 33 -4.97 -22.61 -38.10
C GLY A 33 -4.73 -21.82 -36.81
N PHE A 34 -3.49 -21.47 -36.45
CA PHE A 34 -3.11 -20.74 -35.25
C PHE A 34 -1.87 -19.89 -35.48
N GLY A 35 -1.74 -18.79 -34.71
CA GLY A 35 -0.53 -18.02 -34.59
C GLY A 35 0.25 -18.35 -33.30
N ILE A 36 1.53 -18.04 -33.26
CA ILE A 36 2.39 -18.19 -32.09
C ILE A 36 2.78 -16.79 -31.58
N ALA A 37 2.26 -16.39 -30.44
CA ALA A 37 2.70 -15.17 -29.74
C ALA A 37 3.96 -15.46 -28.94
N ILE A 38 5.00 -14.65 -29.16
CA ILE A 38 6.32 -14.77 -28.55
C ILE A 38 6.56 -13.50 -27.71
N GLY A 39 6.77 -13.66 -26.42
CA GLY A 39 7.07 -12.55 -25.51
C GLY A 39 8.48 -12.00 -25.75
N ILE A 40 8.56 -10.86 -26.44
CA ILE A 40 9.82 -10.13 -26.71
C ILE A 40 9.75 -8.71 -26.16
N GLN A 41 8.87 -8.47 -25.21
CA GLN A 41 8.66 -7.14 -24.63
C GLN A 41 9.95 -6.59 -24.05
N GLY A 42 10.45 -5.51 -24.64
CA GLY A 42 11.66 -4.82 -24.24
C GLY A 42 11.36 -3.35 -23.91
N PHE A 43 10.22 -3.08 -23.27
CA PHE A 43 9.90 -1.72 -22.83
C PHE A 43 10.96 -1.22 -21.85
N ALA A 44 11.41 0.00 -22.04
CA ALA A 44 12.28 0.66 -21.06
C ALA A 44 11.52 0.82 -19.75
N HIS A 45 12.07 0.30 -18.68
CA HIS A 45 11.52 0.42 -17.33
C HIS A 45 12.58 0.91 -16.36
N ARG A 46 12.16 1.48 -15.25
CA ARG A 46 13.04 1.87 -14.16
C ARG A 46 13.79 0.63 -13.62
N SER A 47 15.07 0.79 -13.32
CA SER A 47 15.83 -0.24 -12.59
C SER A 47 15.22 -0.46 -11.21
N VAL A 48 15.44 -1.65 -10.66
CA VAL A 48 15.10 -1.94 -9.26
C VAL A 48 15.90 -0.99 -8.36
N ASP A 49 15.19 -0.16 -7.60
CA ASP A 49 15.74 0.89 -6.76
C ASP A 49 15.15 0.85 -5.35
N GLU A 50 15.66 1.69 -4.46
CA GLU A 50 15.21 1.76 -3.07
C GLU A 50 13.78 2.31 -2.99
N PRO A 51 12.90 1.69 -2.15
CA PRO A 51 11.53 2.16 -1.94
C PRO A 51 11.51 3.59 -1.39
N SER A 52 10.63 4.43 -1.93
CA SER A 52 10.54 5.84 -1.51
C SER A 52 9.74 6.02 -0.22
N THR A 53 8.74 5.18 0.03
CA THR A 53 7.80 5.32 1.17
C THR A 53 8.21 4.52 2.41
N HIS A 54 8.99 3.45 2.25
CA HIS A 54 9.39 2.54 3.33
C HIS A 54 10.91 2.40 3.42
N ILE A 55 11.58 3.45 3.91
CA ILE A 55 13.03 3.46 4.13
C ILE A 55 13.35 2.68 5.40
N ASN A 56 14.18 1.63 5.29
CA ASN A 56 14.69 0.87 6.41
C ASN A 56 16.20 1.01 6.53
N LEU A 57 16.68 1.15 7.76
CA LEU A 57 18.11 1.36 8.02
C LEU A 57 18.97 0.11 7.78
N ARG A 58 18.42 -1.10 7.94
CA ARG A 58 19.17 -2.37 7.94
C ARG A 58 18.55 -3.50 7.12
N ALA A 59 17.56 -3.24 6.28
CA ALA A 59 16.92 -4.25 5.45
C ALA A 59 17.30 -4.14 3.96
N SER A 60 16.71 -4.98 3.13
CA SER A 60 16.87 -4.93 1.68
C SER A 60 16.48 -3.56 1.12
N ARG A 61 17.27 -3.08 0.19
CA ARG A 61 16.99 -1.82 -0.53
C ARG A 61 16.24 -2.04 -1.85
N GLU A 62 15.88 -3.27 -2.15
CA GLU A 62 15.10 -3.57 -3.35
C GLU A 62 13.64 -3.21 -3.14
N GLY A 63 13.09 -2.37 -4.00
CA GLY A 63 11.68 -2.05 -4.12
C GLY A 63 11.03 -2.72 -5.33
N PHE A 64 9.71 -2.85 -5.32
CA PHE A 64 8.93 -3.19 -6.50
C PHE A 64 9.02 -2.06 -7.54
N ILE A 65 8.85 -2.42 -8.80
CA ILE A 65 8.80 -1.50 -9.93
C ILE A 65 7.44 -1.58 -10.63
N GLU A 66 7.25 -0.78 -11.66
CA GLU A 66 5.96 -0.71 -12.37
C GLU A 66 5.66 -1.97 -13.21
N VAL A 67 6.64 -2.84 -13.46
CA VAL A 67 6.48 -4.05 -14.31
C VAL A 67 6.12 -5.27 -13.47
N VAL A 68 4.89 -5.75 -13.57
CA VAL A 68 4.36 -6.90 -12.80
C VAL A 68 5.21 -8.16 -12.95
N ARG A 69 5.74 -8.45 -14.13
CA ARG A 69 6.55 -9.65 -14.38
C ARG A 69 7.86 -9.64 -13.63
N THR A 70 8.54 -8.49 -13.59
CA THR A 70 9.76 -8.30 -12.81
C THR A 70 9.47 -8.43 -11.32
N ASN A 71 8.37 -7.87 -10.85
CA ASN A 71 7.93 -7.97 -9.46
C ASN A 71 7.65 -9.42 -9.04
N VAL A 72 6.95 -10.18 -9.88
CA VAL A 72 6.72 -11.62 -9.66
C VAL A 72 8.03 -12.40 -9.66
N ALA A 73 8.98 -12.06 -10.54
CA ALA A 73 10.32 -12.69 -10.52
C ALA A 73 11.08 -12.37 -9.24
N MET A 74 10.99 -11.15 -8.70
CA MET A 74 11.58 -10.79 -7.40
C MET A 74 10.97 -11.60 -6.25
N VAL A 75 9.65 -11.79 -6.24
CA VAL A 75 8.96 -12.64 -5.26
C VAL A 75 9.44 -14.09 -5.35
N ARG A 76 9.48 -14.67 -6.55
CA ARG A 76 9.95 -16.04 -6.78
C ARG A 76 11.42 -16.24 -6.41
N ARG A 77 12.27 -15.24 -6.65
CA ARG A 77 13.68 -15.29 -6.25
C ARG A 77 13.85 -15.37 -4.73
N ARG A 78 12.99 -14.67 -3.98
CA ARG A 78 13.02 -14.66 -2.50
C ARG A 78 12.31 -15.86 -1.90
N MET A 79 11.27 -16.35 -2.55
CA MET A 79 10.46 -17.49 -2.13
C MET A 79 10.62 -18.66 -3.11
N LYS A 80 11.64 -19.48 -2.86
CA LYS A 80 11.96 -20.66 -3.68
C LYS A 80 11.15 -21.87 -3.21
N SER A 81 9.81 -21.74 -3.18
CA SER A 81 8.91 -22.81 -2.75
C SER A 81 8.02 -23.27 -3.90
N PRO A 82 7.82 -24.55 -4.10
CA PRO A 82 6.88 -25.10 -5.06
C PRO A 82 5.41 -24.81 -4.69
N THR A 83 5.15 -24.45 -3.43
CA THR A 83 3.80 -24.10 -2.94
C THR A 83 3.39 -22.69 -3.32
N LEU A 84 4.33 -21.84 -3.79
CA LEU A 84 4.01 -20.51 -4.29
C LEU A 84 3.23 -20.60 -5.60
N LYS A 85 1.98 -20.21 -5.56
CA LYS A 85 1.11 -20.03 -6.72
C LYS A 85 1.05 -18.57 -7.13
N THR A 86 1.05 -18.36 -8.44
CA THR A 86 0.92 -17.06 -9.07
C THR A 86 -0.12 -17.17 -10.17
N ILE A 87 -1.25 -16.50 -10.01
CA ILE A 87 -2.33 -16.47 -11.01
C ILE A 87 -2.26 -15.12 -11.71
N MET A 88 -1.97 -15.13 -13.00
CA MET A 88 -2.01 -13.92 -13.83
C MET A 88 -3.41 -13.78 -14.42
N MET A 89 -3.96 -12.57 -14.33
CA MET A 89 -5.24 -12.21 -14.95
C MET A 89 -5.19 -10.78 -15.46
N THR A 90 -6.12 -10.42 -16.33
CA THR A 90 -6.28 -9.05 -16.81
C THR A 90 -7.54 -8.45 -16.21
N VAL A 91 -7.48 -7.21 -15.73
CA VAL A 91 -8.58 -6.49 -15.12
C VAL A 91 -8.78 -5.15 -15.85
N GLY A 92 -10.03 -4.69 -15.93
CA GLY A 92 -10.42 -3.51 -16.70
C GLY A 92 -10.85 -3.87 -18.12
N GLU A 93 -12.00 -3.32 -18.55
CA GLU A 93 -12.57 -3.64 -19.85
C GLU A 93 -11.70 -3.14 -21.01
N ARG A 94 -11.15 -1.92 -20.89
CA ARG A 94 -10.35 -1.28 -21.94
C ARG A 94 -8.86 -1.34 -21.67
N SER A 95 -8.43 -1.11 -20.41
CA SER A 95 -7.00 -1.10 -20.09
C SER A 95 -6.34 -2.46 -20.17
N LYS A 96 -7.11 -3.55 -19.93
CA LYS A 96 -6.58 -4.92 -19.88
C LYS A 96 -5.31 -5.01 -19.04
N THR A 97 -5.31 -4.36 -17.87
CA THR A 97 -4.15 -4.26 -17.00
C THR A 97 -3.82 -5.61 -16.39
N ASP A 98 -2.56 -6.04 -16.50
CA ASP A 98 -2.08 -7.30 -15.96
C ASP A 98 -2.03 -7.23 -14.41
N VAL A 99 -2.64 -8.21 -13.76
CA VAL A 99 -2.68 -8.35 -12.30
C VAL A 99 -2.24 -9.76 -11.94
N SER A 100 -1.36 -9.85 -10.95
CA SER A 100 -0.86 -11.13 -10.43
C SER A 100 -1.35 -11.36 -9.01
N VAL A 101 -2.08 -12.43 -8.76
CA VAL A 101 -2.47 -12.89 -7.43
C VAL A 101 -1.47 -13.95 -6.97
N CYS A 102 -0.79 -13.68 -5.85
CA CYS A 102 0.25 -14.53 -5.28
C CYS A 102 -0.20 -15.08 -3.93
N TYR A 103 -0.04 -16.37 -3.71
CA TYR A 103 -0.35 -17.01 -2.43
C TYR A 103 0.40 -18.33 -2.25
N LEU A 104 0.48 -18.81 -1.01
CA LEU A 104 1.01 -20.15 -0.70
C LEU A 104 -0.13 -21.15 -0.55
N THR A 105 -0.09 -22.22 -1.33
CA THR A 105 -1.17 -23.24 -1.33
C THR A 105 -1.28 -24.03 -0.03
N ASP A 106 -0.21 -24.09 0.75
CA ASP A 106 -0.12 -24.80 2.03
C ASP A 106 -0.52 -23.93 3.24
N LYS A 107 -0.68 -22.62 3.05
CA LYS A 107 -0.95 -21.69 4.16
C LYS A 107 -2.14 -20.75 3.94
N ALA A 108 -2.39 -20.36 2.71
CA ALA A 108 -3.46 -19.44 2.40
C ALA A 108 -4.85 -20.10 2.53
N ASP A 109 -5.81 -19.35 3.06
CA ASP A 109 -7.20 -19.76 3.03
C ASP A 109 -7.74 -19.62 1.60
N MET A 110 -8.09 -20.75 1.00
CA MET A 110 -8.60 -20.81 -0.36
C MET A 110 -9.94 -20.06 -0.53
N ASN A 111 -10.72 -19.89 0.55
CA ASN A 111 -11.93 -19.08 0.48
C ASN A 111 -11.59 -17.62 0.21
N ILE A 112 -10.55 -17.09 0.87
CA ILE A 112 -10.06 -15.72 0.64
C ILE A 112 -9.47 -15.60 -0.77
N VAL A 113 -8.67 -16.57 -1.21
CA VAL A 113 -8.09 -16.57 -2.56
C VAL A 113 -9.18 -16.53 -3.63
N ASN A 114 -10.21 -17.36 -3.50
CA ASN A 114 -11.32 -17.41 -4.42
C ASN A 114 -12.13 -16.10 -4.38
N ALA A 115 -12.47 -15.60 -3.20
CA ALA A 115 -13.20 -14.33 -3.05
C ALA A 115 -12.45 -13.16 -3.70
N VAL A 116 -11.13 -13.05 -3.47
CA VAL A 116 -10.28 -12.02 -4.09
C VAL A 116 -10.25 -12.18 -5.62
N THR A 117 -10.06 -13.40 -6.10
CA THR A 117 -10.00 -13.69 -7.54
C THR A 117 -11.33 -13.35 -8.22
N ASP A 118 -12.46 -13.69 -7.59
CA ASP A 118 -13.78 -13.41 -8.13
C ASP A 118 -14.13 -11.93 -8.08
N LYS A 119 -13.74 -11.22 -7.00
CA LYS A 119 -13.85 -9.75 -6.94
C LYS A 119 -13.08 -9.10 -8.08
N LEU A 120 -11.81 -9.48 -8.29
CA LEU A 120 -10.97 -8.93 -9.36
C LEU A 120 -11.54 -9.14 -10.77
N LYS A 121 -12.14 -10.32 -11.04
CA LYS A 121 -12.77 -10.61 -12.33
C LYS A 121 -14.01 -9.75 -12.59
N ASN A 122 -14.74 -9.38 -11.55
CA ASN A 122 -16.02 -8.69 -11.64
C ASN A 122 -15.93 -7.18 -11.44
N ILE A 123 -14.71 -6.61 -11.40
CA ILE A 123 -14.53 -5.16 -11.26
C ILE A 123 -15.08 -4.43 -12.49
N PRO A 124 -16.09 -3.55 -12.34
CA PRO A 124 -16.75 -2.88 -13.45
C PRO A 124 -16.00 -1.60 -13.88
N LEU A 125 -14.68 -1.63 -13.93
CA LEU A 125 -13.86 -0.49 -14.33
C LEU A 125 -13.40 -0.63 -15.77
N ASN A 126 -13.54 0.45 -16.54
CA ASN A 126 -13.01 0.52 -17.90
C ASN A 126 -11.47 0.56 -17.91
N THR A 127 -10.88 1.29 -16.95
CA THR A 127 -9.45 1.57 -16.91
C THR A 127 -8.93 1.46 -15.48
N ILE A 128 -7.81 0.79 -15.29
CA ILE A 128 -7.09 0.64 -14.04
C ILE A 128 -5.68 1.19 -14.25
N ALA A 129 -5.36 2.27 -13.56
CA ALA A 129 -4.05 2.92 -13.66
C ALA A 129 -3.08 2.48 -12.55
N GLY A 130 -3.58 1.84 -11.49
CA GLY A 130 -2.74 1.37 -10.37
C GLY A 130 -3.53 0.52 -9.38
N GLY A 131 -2.82 -0.03 -8.39
CA GLY A 131 -3.40 -0.91 -7.37
C GLY A 131 -4.40 -0.21 -6.45
N GLU A 132 -4.26 1.10 -6.25
CA GLU A 132 -5.15 1.91 -5.43
C GLU A 132 -6.60 1.91 -5.92
N TYR A 133 -6.82 1.80 -7.23
CA TYR A 133 -8.17 1.68 -7.80
C TYR A 133 -8.86 0.36 -7.44
N LEU A 134 -8.07 -0.66 -7.09
CA LEU A 134 -8.62 -1.97 -6.73
C LEU A 134 -9.02 -2.05 -5.25
N GLN A 135 -8.46 -1.20 -4.38
CA GLN A 135 -8.66 -1.28 -2.93
C GLN A 135 -10.14 -1.23 -2.56
N SER A 136 -10.87 -0.23 -3.05
CA SER A 136 -12.30 -0.06 -2.74
C SER A 136 -13.18 -1.25 -3.16
N PHE A 137 -12.78 -1.99 -4.21
CA PHE A 137 -13.52 -3.17 -4.66
C PHE A 137 -13.12 -4.45 -3.91
N LEU A 138 -11.93 -4.46 -3.33
CA LEU A 138 -11.41 -5.61 -2.60
C LEU A 138 -11.84 -5.59 -1.13
N GLU A 139 -12.06 -4.42 -0.55
CA GLU A 139 -12.60 -4.29 0.80
C GLU A 139 -14.04 -4.84 0.87
N ASP A 140 -14.38 -5.43 2.02
CA ASP A 140 -15.70 -6.04 2.23
C ASP A 140 -16.72 -5.03 2.72
N ASP A 141 -16.28 -3.96 3.38
CA ASP A 141 -17.14 -2.96 4.01
C ASP A 141 -16.53 -1.56 3.91
N ASP A 142 -17.15 -0.70 3.11
CA ASP A 142 -16.75 0.70 2.93
C ASP A 142 -16.95 1.56 4.21
N SER A 143 -17.66 1.02 5.22
CA SER A 143 -17.90 1.74 6.48
C SER A 143 -16.75 1.62 7.48
N VAL A 144 -15.79 0.74 7.23
CA VAL A 144 -14.64 0.52 8.13
C VAL A 144 -13.64 1.66 7.98
N LEU A 145 -13.35 2.33 9.09
CA LEU A 145 -12.43 3.48 9.12
C LEU A 145 -10.98 3.14 8.70
N PHE A 146 -10.55 1.91 8.92
CA PHE A 146 -9.18 1.46 8.62
C PHE A 146 -9.20 0.46 7.47
N SER A 147 -8.30 0.64 6.49
CA SER A 147 -8.19 -0.27 5.36
C SER A 147 -7.88 -1.70 5.81
N GLN A 148 -8.57 -2.65 5.19
CA GLN A 148 -8.35 -4.09 5.36
C GLN A 148 -7.24 -4.61 4.44
N ILE A 149 -6.60 -3.71 3.69
CA ILE A 149 -5.56 -4.01 2.72
C ILE A 149 -4.26 -3.33 3.14
N TYR A 150 -3.20 -4.11 3.23
CA TYR A 150 -1.85 -3.61 3.46
C TYR A 150 -1.17 -3.31 2.13
N THR A 151 -0.64 -2.11 1.97
CA THR A 151 0.07 -1.69 0.76
C THR A 151 1.57 -1.63 1.03
N THR A 152 2.39 -2.14 0.11
CA THR A 152 3.84 -2.13 0.26
C THR A 152 4.56 -2.03 -1.07
N GLU A 153 5.67 -1.27 -1.09
CA GLU A 153 6.64 -1.24 -2.20
C GLU A 153 7.75 -2.28 -2.03
N ARG A 154 7.75 -3.05 -0.92
CA ARG A 154 8.87 -3.90 -0.52
C ARG A 154 8.60 -5.38 -0.78
N PRO A 155 9.42 -6.05 -1.61
CA PRO A 155 9.30 -7.48 -1.86
C PRO A 155 9.54 -8.35 -0.63
N ASP A 156 10.39 -7.92 0.31
CA ASP A 156 10.66 -8.68 1.56
C ASP A 156 9.46 -8.67 2.50
N VAL A 157 8.78 -7.52 2.66
CA VAL A 157 7.53 -7.41 3.42
C VAL A 157 6.43 -8.25 2.77
N PHE A 158 6.26 -8.12 1.46
CA PHE A 158 5.28 -8.88 0.69
C PHE A 158 5.45 -10.40 0.89
N VAL A 159 6.68 -10.89 0.73
CA VAL A 159 7.01 -12.30 0.91
C VAL A 159 6.76 -12.77 2.36
N SER A 160 7.11 -11.95 3.37
CA SER A 160 6.86 -12.31 4.77
C SER A 160 5.37 -12.46 5.05
N LYS A 161 4.53 -11.61 4.46
CA LYS A 161 3.07 -11.70 4.57
C LYS A 161 2.49 -12.93 3.88
N LEU A 162 3.03 -13.32 2.72
CA LEU A 162 2.64 -14.58 2.09
C LEU A 162 2.98 -15.79 2.97
N TYR A 163 4.12 -15.77 3.70
CA TYR A 163 4.45 -16.82 4.67
C TYR A 163 3.49 -16.89 5.86
N GLU A 164 2.81 -15.79 6.19
CA GLU A 164 1.74 -15.74 7.20
C GLU A 164 0.40 -16.31 6.68
N GLY A 165 0.32 -16.72 5.40
CA GLY A 165 -0.91 -17.25 4.77
C GLY A 165 -1.78 -16.19 4.12
N ARG A 166 -1.27 -14.97 3.90
CA ARG A 166 -1.98 -13.88 3.24
C ARG A 166 -1.99 -14.04 1.73
N VAL A 167 -2.90 -13.33 1.08
CA VAL A 167 -2.99 -13.21 -0.37
C VAL A 167 -2.38 -11.88 -0.80
N GLY A 168 -1.44 -11.94 -1.73
CA GLY A 168 -0.79 -10.75 -2.28
C GLY A 168 -1.23 -10.48 -3.71
N ILE A 169 -1.38 -9.22 -4.07
CA ILE A 169 -1.76 -8.76 -5.41
C ILE A 169 -0.69 -7.80 -5.91
N ILE A 170 -0.18 -8.04 -7.10
CA ILE A 170 0.76 -7.15 -7.79
C ILE A 170 0.07 -6.69 -9.07
N VAL A 171 0.02 -5.38 -9.28
CA VAL A 171 -0.65 -4.74 -10.41
C VAL A 171 0.39 -4.11 -11.31
N ASP A 172 0.22 -4.25 -12.61
CA ASP A 172 1.09 -3.60 -13.59
C ASP A 172 0.87 -2.09 -13.59
N GLY A 173 1.94 -1.32 -13.81
CA GLY A 173 1.91 0.13 -13.81
C GLY A 173 2.11 0.80 -12.44
N THR A 174 2.25 0.04 -11.36
CA THR A 174 2.48 0.57 -10.00
C THR A 174 3.53 -0.23 -9.24
N PRO A 175 4.42 0.43 -8.46
CA PRO A 175 5.35 -0.25 -7.57
C PRO A 175 4.70 -0.74 -6.26
N PHE A 176 3.41 -0.45 -6.06
CA PHE A 176 2.69 -0.83 -4.85
C PHE A 176 2.02 -2.20 -5.02
N ALA A 177 2.37 -3.13 -4.16
CA ALA A 177 1.69 -4.41 -4.02
C ALA A 177 0.69 -4.36 -2.86
N LEU A 178 -0.44 -5.03 -3.03
CA LEU A 178 -1.51 -5.12 -2.05
C LEU A 178 -1.45 -6.49 -1.35
N VAL A 179 -1.71 -6.51 -0.06
CA VAL A 179 -1.76 -7.75 0.73
C VAL A 179 -3.01 -7.77 1.59
N LEU A 180 -3.76 -8.86 1.55
CA LEU A 180 -4.99 -9.02 2.32
C LEU A 180 -5.11 -10.43 2.95
N PRO A 181 -5.88 -10.51 4.02
CA PRO A 181 -6.44 -9.42 4.82
C PRO A 181 -5.35 -8.71 5.66
N CYS A 182 -5.54 -7.43 5.98
CA CYS A 182 -4.70 -6.68 6.91
C CYS A 182 -5.40 -6.54 8.26
N LEU A 183 -4.68 -6.75 9.35
CA LEU A 183 -5.18 -6.51 10.70
C LEU A 183 -4.81 -5.10 11.17
N PHE A 184 -5.70 -4.43 11.88
CA PHE A 184 -5.45 -3.10 12.43
C PHE A 184 -4.12 -3.00 13.22
N ALA A 185 -3.78 -4.03 13.99
CA ALA A 185 -2.54 -4.10 14.74
C ALA A 185 -1.26 -4.05 13.88
N GLU A 186 -1.37 -4.39 12.59
CA GLU A 186 -0.23 -4.39 11.67
C GLU A 186 0.24 -2.98 11.30
N ASN A 187 -0.63 -1.98 11.41
CA ASN A 187 -0.26 -0.58 11.21
C ASN A 187 0.78 -0.09 12.23
N PHE A 188 0.94 -0.77 13.37
CA PHE A 188 1.92 -0.45 14.40
C PHE A 188 3.20 -1.28 14.30
N VAL A 189 3.31 -2.16 13.31
CA VAL A 189 4.45 -3.06 13.11
C VAL A 189 5.28 -2.57 11.93
N THR A 190 6.58 -2.41 12.14
CA THR A 190 7.56 -2.11 11.08
C THR A 190 8.51 -3.28 10.88
N MET A 191 9.15 -3.38 9.72
CA MET A 191 10.13 -4.43 9.45
C MET A 191 11.37 -4.34 10.36
N ASP A 192 11.71 -3.13 10.83
CA ASP A 192 12.80 -2.95 11.79
C ASP A 192 12.55 -3.68 13.12
N ASP A 193 11.29 -3.89 13.48
CA ASP A 193 10.93 -4.65 14.69
C ASP A 193 11.41 -6.11 14.63
N TYR A 194 11.55 -6.69 13.44
CA TYR A 194 12.07 -8.06 13.26
C TYR A 194 13.59 -8.13 13.26
N THR A 195 14.29 -6.99 13.13
CA THR A 195 15.76 -6.93 13.19
C THR A 195 16.30 -6.66 14.59
N HIS A 196 15.44 -6.21 15.50
CA HIS A 196 15.78 -5.92 16.89
C HIS A 196 15.53 -7.12 17.83
N LYS A 197 16.06 -7.02 19.04
CA LYS A 197 15.76 -8.02 20.10
C LYS A 197 14.26 -7.99 20.43
N PRO A 198 13.62 -9.15 20.69
CA PRO A 198 12.16 -9.24 20.88
C PRO A 198 11.59 -8.29 21.93
N TYR A 199 12.29 -8.12 23.06
CA TYR A 199 11.85 -7.22 24.14
C TYR A 199 11.82 -5.75 23.69
N PHE A 200 12.83 -5.33 22.94
CA PHE A 200 12.90 -3.96 22.43
C PHE A 200 11.84 -3.69 21.36
N SER A 201 11.63 -4.65 20.47
CA SER A 201 10.55 -4.56 19.46
C SER A 201 9.16 -4.49 20.10
N ALA A 202 8.91 -5.32 21.12
CA ALA A 202 7.65 -5.26 21.88
C ALA A 202 7.46 -3.89 22.55
N PHE A 203 8.49 -3.34 23.16
CA PHE A 203 8.45 -2.02 23.78
C PHE A 203 8.14 -0.92 22.75
N LEU A 204 8.79 -0.94 21.57
CA LEU A 204 8.52 0.05 20.53
C LEU A 204 7.08 -0.04 19.99
N ARG A 205 6.54 -1.26 19.82
CA ARG A 205 5.14 -1.45 19.40
C ARG A 205 4.16 -0.88 20.42
N ILE A 206 4.40 -1.12 21.71
CA ILE A 206 3.57 -0.56 22.79
C ILE A 206 3.63 0.98 22.78
N ILE A 207 4.82 1.55 22.63
CA ILE A 207 4.96 3.02 22.56
C ILE A 207 4.20 3.58 21.36
N ARG A 208 4.29 2.97 20.17
CA ARG A 208 3.55 3.43 18.97
C ARG A 208 2.04 3.40 19.21
N PHE A 209 1.54 2.32 19.81
CA PHE A 209 0.12 2.19 20.14
C PHE A 209 -0.33 3.25 21.16
N ILE A 210 0.46 3.45 22.23
CA ILE A 210 0.19 4.52 23.23
C ILE A 210 0.24 5.90 22.56
N ALA A 211 1.22 6.16 21.70
CA ALA A 211 1.34 7.43 20.99
C ALA A 211 0.14 7.71 20.08
N PHE A 212 -0.37 6.68 19.39
CA PHE A 212 -1.58 6.78 18.59
C PHE A 212 -2.80 7.15 19.44
N ILE A 213 -3.03 6.45 20.57
CA ILE A 213 -4.13 6.76 21.48
C ILE A 213 -3.95 8.15 22.09
N ALA A 214 -2.74 8.48 22.53
CA ALA A 214 -2.44 9.78 23.10
C ALA A 214 -2.71 10.91 22.10
N GLY A 215 -2.28 10.75 20.83
CA GLY A 215 -2.54 11.72 19.78
C GLY A 215 -4.03 11.99 19.55
N ALA A 216 -4.86 10.97 19.68
CA ALA A 216 -6.31 11.11 19.54
C ALA A 216 -6.99 11.71 20.79
N VAL A 217 -6.50 11.36 21.99
CA VAL A 217 -7.19 11.68 23.26
C VAL A 217 -6.69 12.98 23.89
N LEU A 218 -5.38 13.29 23.81
CA LEU A 218 -4.78 14.42 24.52
C LEU A 218 -5.41 15.79 24.22
N PRO A 219 -5.73 16.15 22.98
CA PRO A 219 -6.37 17.43 22.69
C PRO A 219 -7.73 17.56 23.37
N GLY A 220 -8.56 16.50 23.28
CA GLY A 220 -9.86 16.46 23.93
C GLY A 220 -9.77 16.46 25.46
N LEU A 221 -8.78 15.74 26.01
CA LEU A 221 -8.49 15.72 27.44
C LEU A 221 -8.09 17.11 27.97
N TYR A 222 -7.23 17.82 27.22
CA TYR A 222 -6.84 19.19 27.58
C TYR A 222 -8.06 20.12 27.65
N VAL A 223 -8.91 20.11 26.64
CA VAL A 223 -10.14 20.92 26.62
C VAL A 223 -11.09 20.53 27.77
N ALA A 224 -11.24 19.24 28.04
CA ALA A 224 -12.07 18.76 29.14
C ALA A 224 -11.53 19.20 30.52
N LEU A 225 -10.22 19.13 30.73
CA LEU A 225 -9.60 19.58 31.98
C LEU A 225 -9.74 21.09 32.17
N CYS A 226 -9.53 21.89 31.14
CA CYS A 226 -9.70 23.34 31.23
C CYS A 226 -11.14 23.75 31.60
N ASN A 227 -12.14 23.08 30.98
CA ASN A 227 -13.54 23.48 31.16
C ASN A 227 -14.22 22.87 32.37
N PHE A 228 -13.88 21.63 32.78
CA PHE A 228 -14.64 20.89 33.78
C PHE A 228 -13.84 20.64 35.06
N HIS A 229 -12.49 20.58 35.01
CA HIS A 229 -11.63 20.25 36.14
C HIS A 229 -10.38 21.13 36.22
N PRO A 230 -10.54 22.47 36.26
CA PRO A 230 -9.40 23.38 36.30
C PRO A 230 -8.55 23.20 37.56
N GLU A 231 -9.14 22.70 38.67
CA GLU A 231 -8.46 22.40 39.91
C GLU A 231 -7.35 21.36 39.80
N MET A 232 -7.31 20.56 38.75
CA MET A 232 -6.22 19.60 38.47
C MET A 232 -4.93 20.28 38.04
N PHE A 233 -5.01 21.51 37.55
CA PHE A 233 -3.82 22.27 37.19
C PHE A 233 -3.19 22.96 38.43
N ARG A 234 -1.86 23.06 38.42
CA ARG A 234 -1.14 23.80 39.43
C ARG A 234 -1.57 25.29 39.40
N SER A 235 -1.75 25.93 40.58
CA SER A 235 -2.30 27.28 40.70
C SER A 235 -1.63 28.33 39.79
N ALA A 236 -0.31 28.27 39.62
CA ALA A 236 0.42 29.18 38.75
C ALA A 236 0.06 28.98 37.24
N LEU A 237 -0.16 27.73 36.80
CA LEU A 237 -0.56 27.41 35.44
C LEU A 237 -2.01 27.82 35.21
N LEU A 238 -2.87 27.57 36.18
CA LEU A 238 -4.28 27.94 36.15
C LEU A 238 -4.47 29.46 35.98
N LEU A 239 -3.71 30.27 36.71
CA LEU A 239 -3.76 31.72 36.56
C LEU A 239 -3.33 32.18 35.16
N ASN A 240 -2.32 31.55 34.61
CA ASN A 240 -1.90 31.83 33.22
C ASN A 240 -2.96 31.44 32.20
N ILE A 241 -3.62 30.28 32.35
CA ILE A 241 -4.71 29.87 31.50
C ILE A 241 -5.86 30.87 31.57
N TYR A 242 -6.34 31.21 32.74
CA TYR A 242 -7.41 32.20 32.92
C TYR A 242 -7.07 33.58 32.36
N SER A 243 -5.83 34.06 32.55
CA SER A 243 -5.42 35.34 31.97
C SER A 243 -5.41 35.33 30.45
N SER A 244 -5.03 34.20 29.87
CA SER A 244 -5.05 34.01 28.42
C SER A 244 -6.48 33.89 27.86
N GLU A 245 -7.37 33.18 28.56
CA GLU A 245 -8.77 33.04 28.16
C GLU A 245 -9.53 34.39 28.15
N GLN A 246 -9.20 35.31 29.13
CA GLN A 246 -9.82 36.65 29.14
C GLN A 246 -9.46 37.53 27.93
N THR A 247 -8.34 37.25 27.29
CA THR A 247 -7.88 37.95 26.07
C THR A 247 -8.18 37.19 24.76
N ALA A 248 -8.58 35.94 24.86
CA ALA A 248 -8.88 35.08 23.74
C ALA A 248 -10.21 35.45 23.07
N ALA A 249 -10.23 35.40 21.76
CA ALA A 249 -11.44 35.70 20.94
C ALA A 249 -12.48 34.57 20.96
N TYR A 250 -12.05 33.34 21.28
CA TYR A 250 -12.88 32.13 21.25
C TYR A 250 -12.68 31.31 22.55
N PRO A 251 -13.68 30.48 22.93
CA PRO A 251 -13.51 29.55 24.05
C PRO A 251 -12.46 28.46 23.68
N VAL A 252 -11.81 27.86 24.67
CA VAL A 252 -10.74 26.86 24.54
C VAL A 252 -11.05 25.78 23.52
N PHE A 253 -12.29 25.29 23.50
CA PHE A 253 -12.72 24.32 22.48
C PHE A 253 -12.63 24.87 21.05
N GLY A 254 -13.07 26.12 20.87
CA GLY A 254 -13.04 26.78 19.55
C GLY A 254 -11.60 27.01 19.07
N GLU A 255 -10.72 27.44 19.94
CA GLU A 255 -9.30 27.62 19.62
C GLU A 255 -8.63 26.30 19.25
N CYS A 256 -8.87 25.26 20.06
CA CYS A 256 -8.35 23.91 19.77
C CYS A 256 -8.82 23.39 18.42
N LEU A 257 -10.11 23.58 18.07
CA LEU A 257 -10.67 23.16 16.80
C LEU A 257 -10.04 23.94 15.62
N ILE A 258 -9.90 25.25 15.76
CA ILE A 258 -9.27 26.09 14.71
C ILE A 258 -7.81 25.66 14.51
N MET A 259 -7.05 25.45 15.59
CA MET A 259 -5.67 24.99 15.49
C MET A 259 -5.56 23.61 14.84
N TYR A 260 -6.49 22.70 15.16
CA TYR A 260 -6.53 21.38 14.53
C TYR A 260 -6.79 21.47 13.02
N ILE A 261 -7.74 22.31 12.61
CA ILE A 261 -8.04 22.53 11.18
C ILE A 261 -6.84 23.16 10.46
N LEU A 262 -6.19 24.17 11.07
CA LEU A 262 -4.99 24.80 10.51
C LEU A 262 -3.85 23.79 10.35
N TYR A 263 -3.63 22.95 11.38
CA TYR A 263 -2.64 21.87 11.33
C TYR A 263 -2.93 20.90 10.18
N GLU A 264 -4.19 20.49 10.00
CA GLU A 264 -4.59 19.59 8.93
C GLU A 264 -4.37 20.20 7.54
N ILE A 265 -4.69 21.50 7.37
CA ILE A 265 -4.41 22.24 6.14
C ILE A 265 -2.89 22.29 5.87
N MET A 266 -2.09 22.57 6.88
CA MET A 266 -0.63 22.62 6.75
C MET A 266 -0.04 21.23 6.42
N ARG A 267 -0.56 20.18 7.05
CA ARG A 267 -0.16 18.79 6.76
C ARG A 267 -0.46 18.41 5.32
N GLU A 268 -1.68 18.68 4.85
CA GLU A 268 -2.10 18.37 3.48
C GLU A 268 -1.28 19.18 2.46
N ALA A 269 -1.03 20.46 2.72
CA ALA A 269 -0.16 21.28 1.88
C ALA A 269 1.28 20.72 1.84
N GLY A 270 1.82 20.30 3.00
CA GLY A 270 3.17 19.74 3.09
C GLY A 270 3.35 18.45 2.28
N LEU A 271 2.32 17.62 2.19
CA LEU A 271 2.35 16.38 1.39
C LEU A 271 2.37 16.63 -0.12
N ARG A 272 1.79 17.75 -0.57
CA ARG A 272 1.67 18.09 -2.00
C ARG A 272 2.76 19.04 -2.52
N LEU A 273 3.49 19.70 -1.64
CA LEU A 273 4.56 20.61 -2.03
C LEU A 273 5.83 19.84 -2.44
N PRO A 274 6.61 20.39 -3.42
CA PRO A 274 7.93 19.85 -3.74
C PRO A 274 8.80 19.76 -2.50
N GLN A 275 9.66 18.75 -2.42
CA GLN A 275 10.50 18.47 -1.23
C GLN A 275 11.28 19.67 -0.71
N SER A 276 11.74 20.55 -1.62
CA SER A 276 12.47 21.77 -1.26
C SER A 276 11.66 22.76 -0.42
N ILE A 277 10.33 22.79 -0.58
CA ILE A 277 9.42 23.67 0.16
C ILE A 277 8.80 22.92 1.34
N GLY A 278 8.56 21.61 1.21
CA GLY A 278 8.02 20.76 2.27
C GLY A 278 8.87 20.77 3.54
N HIS A 279 10.21 20.77 3.41
CA HIS A 279 11.11 20.89 4.56
C HIS A 279 10.99 22.25 5.28
N ALA A 280 10.78 23.36 4.54
CA ALA A 280 10.62 24.68 5.13
C ALA A 280 9.28 24.76 5.92
N VAL A 281 8.20 24.20 5.39
CA VAL A 281 6.89 24.14 6.09
C VAL A 281 6.96 23.26 7.32
N SER A 282 7.68 22.13 7.27
CA SER A 282 7.88 21.23 8.43
C SER A 282 8.70 21.86 9.57
N ILE A 283 9.52 22.89 9.30
CA ILE A 283 10.31 23.59 10.32
C ILE A 283 9.48 24.69 11.00
N VAL A 284 8.50 25.27 10.29
CA VAL A 284 7.67 26.37 10.78
C VAL A 284 6.42 25.86 11.52
N GLY A 285 5.94 24.66 11.24
CA GLY A 285 4.81 24.00 11.91
C GLY A 285 5.27 23.06 13.00
#